data_80b605bf7c5c22412f512b75cf755411
#
_entry.id   80b605bf7c5c22412f512b75cf755411
#
_cell.length_a   1.000
_cell.length_b   1.000
_cell.length_c   1.000
_cell.angle_alpha   90.00
_cell.angle_beta   90.00
_cell.angle_gamma   90.00
#
_symmetry.space_group_name_H-M   'P 1'
#
loop_
_entity.id
_entity.type
_entity.pdbx_description
1 polymer ?
#
loop_
_entity_poly.entity_id
_entity_poly.type
_entity_poly.pdbx_seq_one_letter_code
_entity_poly.pdbx_strand_id
1 'polypeptide(L)'
;CNHRCSFCIIPSMRGDLVSRPIGDVMREARALVDGGCRELLVVSQDTSAYGVDVRYRTGFVGGRPVRTRMLELVRELGELGAWVRLHYVYPYPHVDEVLELMAEGKVLPYLDVPFQHSHPRILRAMKRPASGEANIERIRKWRSICPDLTIRSTFITGFPGETEEEFEHLLEFIAQAELDRVGCFAYSPVEGASANALAGHVPGEIREERRQRLMELQAGVSERRLRRFVGRDIEVLVDARVRDAEGNVGLLARSPADAPEIDERVILDDTPGLR
;
A
#
# COMPACT_ATOMS: atom_id res chain seq x y z
N CYS A 1 10.14 3.95 -11.35
CA CYS A 1 8.95 4.80 -11.35
C CYS A 1 9.16 5.99 -12.29
N ASN A 2 8.22 6.22 -13.22
CA ASN A 2 8.31 7.33 -14.19
C ASN A 2 7.51 8.56 -13.76
N HIS A 3 6.93 8.55 -12.55
CA HIS A 3 6.29 9.73 -11.97
C HIS A 3 7.33 10.81 -11.64
N ARG A 4 6.93 12.04 -11.81
CA ARG A 4 7.75 13.22 -11.52
C ARG A 4 7.11 14.04 -10.40
N CYS A 5 6.68 13.36 -9.32
CA CYS A 5 6.09 14.02 -8.16
C CYS A 5 7.06 15.08 -7.62
N SER A 6 6.55 16.28 -7.33
CA SER A 6 7.40 17.43 -7.02
C SER A 6 8.22 17.29 -5.73
N PHE A 7 7.75 16.47 -4.79
CA PHE A 7 8.41 16.19 -3.51
C PHE A 7 9.40 15.00 -3.55
N CYS A 8 9.52 14.31 -4.70
CA CYS A 8 10.22 13.04 -4.80
C CYS A 8 11.43 13.12 -5.72
N ILE A 9 12.56 12.53 -5.29
CA ILE A 9 13.80 12.44 -6.07
C ILE A 9 14.12 11.00 -6.51
N ILE A 10 13.27 10.04 -6.22
CA ILE A 10 13.53 8.62 -6.52
C ILE A 10 13.87 8.37 -7.99
N PRO A 11 13.18 8.99 -8.98
CA PRO A 11 13.55 8.80 -10.39
C PRO A 11 14.96 9.27 -10.73
N SER A 12 15.48 10.31 -10.06
CA SER A 12 16.86 10.78 -10.26
C SER A 12 17.90 9.86 -9.62
N MET A 13 17.51 9.12 -8.57
CA MET A 13 18.41 8.18 -7.87
C MET A 13 18.39 6.78 -8.49
N ARG A 14 17.22 6.31 -8.91
CA ARG A 14 16.99 4.91 -9.34
C ARG A 14 16.86 4.77 -10.87
N GLY A 15 16.74 5.87 -11.60
CA GLY A 15 16.43 5.86 -13.03
C GLY A 15 14.95 5.60 -13.33
N ASP A 16 14.67 5.43 -14.60
CA ASP A 16 13.33 5.15 -15.10
C ASP A 16 12.87 3.73 -14.78
N LEU A 17 11.57 3.47 -14.97
CA LEU A 17 10.97 2.16 -14.81
C LEU A 17 11.67 1.14 -15.74
N VAL A 18 12.09 0.02 -15.15
CA VAL A 18 12.63 -1.14 -15.88
C VAL A 18 11.91 -2.38 -15.37
N SER A 19 11.02 -2.93 -16.20
CA SER A 19 10.27 -4.15 -15.87
C SER A 19 11.07 -5.39 -16.19
N ARG A 20 11.21 -6.27 -15.22
CA ARG A 20 11.77 -7.62 -15.43
C ARG A 20 10.80 -8.44 -16.28
N PRO A 21 11.29 -9.34 -17.15
CA PRO A 21 10.43 -10.28 -17.88
C PRO A 21 9.58 -11.11 -16.91
N ILE A 22 8.30 -11.31 -17.23
CA ILE A 22 7.38 -12.05 -16.35
C ILE A 22 7.88 -13.47 -16.04
N GLY A 23 8.50 -14.15 -16.99
CA GLY A 23 9.07 -15.48 -16.77
C GLY A 23 10.19 -15.51 -15.73
N ASP A 24 10.99 -14.43 -15.65
CA ASP A 24 12.07 -14.32 -14.66
C ASP A 24 11.51 -14.10 -13.26
N VAL A 25 10.51 -13.21 -13.13
CA VAL A 25 9.82 -12.96 -11.88
C VAL A 25 9.15 -14.24 -11.37
N MET A 26 8.47 -14.97 -12.24
CA MET A 26 7.79 -16.21 -11.87
C MET A 26 8.75 -17.35 -11.50
N ARG A 27 9.95 -17.44 -12.13
CA ARG A 27 10.96 -18.41 -11.70
C ARG A 27 11.47 -18.12 -10.31
N GLU A 28 11.73 -16.86 -10.00
CA GLU A 28 12.14 -16.44 -8.66
C GLU A 28 11.04 -16.72 -7.62
N ALA A 29 9.81 -16.32 -7.90
CA ALA A 29 8.67 -16.53 -7.01
C ALA A 29 8.46 -18.03 -6.69
N ARG A 30 8.53 -18.92 -7.70
CA ARG A 30 8.46 -20.36 -7.49
C ARG A 30 9.59 -20.88 -6.63
N ALA A 31 10.84 -20.48 -6.90
CA ALA A 31 11.98 -20.90 -6.11
C ALA A 31 11.85 -20.50 -4.63
N LEU A 32 11.30 -19.30 -4.35
CA LEU A 32 11.01 -18.86 -2.98
C LEU A 32 9.93 -19.73 -2.31
N VAL A 33 8.82 -19.99 -3.00
CA VAL A 33 7.73 -20.83 -2.47
C VAL A 33 8.18 -22.27 -2.28
N ASP A 34 8.91 -22.85 -3.23
CA ASP A 34 9.48 -24.19 -3.13
C ASP A 34 10.51 -24.29 -1.97
N GLY A 35 11.19 -23.18 -1.67
CA GLY A 35 12.07 -23.01 -0.52
C GLY A 35 11.36 -22.83 0.83
N GLY A 36 10.01 -22.83 0.84
CA GLY A 36 9.19 -22.73 2.06
C GLY A 36 8.66 -21.32 2.37
N CYS A 37 8.85 -20.34 1.49
CA CYS A 37 8.27 -19.00 1.65
C CYS A 37 6.74 -19.08 1.62
N ARG A 38 6.08 -18.51 2.63
CA ARG A 38 4.62 -18.51 2.76
C ARG A 38 3.96 -17.22 2.33
N GLU A 39 4.71 -16.14 2.18
CA GLU A 39 4.21 -14.85 1.71
C GLU A 39 5.19 -14.21 0.74
N LEU A 40 4.69 -13.76 -0.40
CA LEU A 40 5.42 -13.00 -1.41
C LEU A 40 5.00 -11.53 -1.35
N LEU A 41 5.95 -10.66 -1.04
CA LEU A 41 5.76 -9.21 -1.08
C LEU A 41 6.17 -8.69 -2.46
N VAL A 42 5.20 -8.23 -3.24
CA VAL A 42 5.44 -7.65 -4.56
C VAL A 42 5.73 -6.17 -4.40
N VAL A 43 6.99 -5.81 -4.46
CA VAL A 43 7.48 -4.46 -4.17
C VAL A 43 8.17 -3.85 -5.39
N SER A 44 7.73 -2.66 -5.79
CA SER A 44 8.43 -1.78 -6.71
C SER A 44 8.09 -0.32 -6.39
N GLN A 45 8.68 0.64 -7.10
CA GLN A 45 8.35 2.06 -6.92
C GLN A 45 6.96 2.45 -7.48
N ASP A 46 6.43 1.63 -8.39
CA ASP A 46 5.08 1.72 -8.94
C ASP A 46 4.73 0.35 -9.52
N THR A 47 4.14 -0.51 -8.71
CA THR A 47 3.81 -1.89 -9.08
C THR A 47 2.74 -1.92 -10.17
N SER A 48 1.83 -0.94 -10.18
CA SER A 48 0.77 -0.85 -11.18
C SER A 48 1.27 -0.51 -12.59
N ALA A 49 2.48 0.05 -12.73
CA ALA A 49 3.09 0.35 -14.03
C ALA A 49 3.90 -0.81 -14.62
N TYR A 50 3.92 -2.00 -13.98
CA TYR A 50 4.68 -3.13 -14.46
C TYR A 50 4.35 -3.48 -15.92
N GLY A 51 5.39 -3.51 -16.75
CA GLY A 51 5.31 -3.85 -18.18
C GLY A 51 5.08 -2.69 -19.13
N VAL A 52 4.76 -1.48 -18.64
CA VAL A 52 4.52 -0.30 -19.49
C VAL A 52 5.74 0.04 -20.35
N ASP A 53 6.93 0.04 -19.77
CA ASP A 53 8.21 0.35 -20.41
C ASP A 53 8.57 -0.64 -21.53
N VAL A 54 8.16 -1.88 -21.40
CA VAL A 54 8.35 -2.95 -22.40
C VAL A 54 7.12 -3.15 -23.28
N ARG A 55 6.15 -2.23 -23.27
CA ARG A 55 4.90 -2.26 -24.04
C ARG A 55 4.15 -3.59 -23.90
N TYR A 56 4.10 -4.09 -22.66
CA TYR A 56 3.45 -5.36 -22.31
C TYR A 56 3.93 -6.56 -23.13
N ARG A 57 5.24 -6.60 -23.44
CA ARG A 57 5.86 -7.70 -24.21
C ARG A 57 5.43 -9.05 -23.64
N THR A 58 5.15 -9.99 -24.54
CA THR A 58 4.90 -11.38 -24.18
C THR A 58 6.18 -12.05 -23.70
N GLY A 59 6.09 -12.67 -22.53
CA GLY A 59 7.10 -13.59 -21.99
C GLY A 59 6.52 -15.02 -21.93
N PHE A 60 7.23 -15.92 -21.26
CA PHE A 60 6.79 -17.32 -21.12
C PHE A 60 6.82 -17.73 -19.64
N VAL A 61 5.73 -18.34 -19.19
CA VAL A 61 5.59 -18.91 -17.84
C VAL A 61 5.19 -20.38 -18.02
N GLY A 62 6.06 -21.30 -17.60
CA GLY A 62 5.81 -22.74 -17.80
C GLY A 62 5.55 -23.13 -19.26
N GLY A 63 6.22 -22.48 -20.22
CA GLY A 63 6.02 -22.71 -21.64
C GLY A 63 4.81 -22.00 -22.26
N ARG A 64 3.93 -21.39 -21.46
CA ARG A 64 2.75 -20.65 -21.95
C ARG A 64 3.12 -19.19 -22.22
N PRO A 65 2.64 -18.57 -23.31
CA PRO A 65 2.82 -17.15 -23.56
C PRO A 65 1.95 -16.32 -22.59
N VAL A 66 2.57 -15.37 -21.87
CA VAL A 66 1.93 -14.48 -20.90
C VAL A 66 2.44 -13.05 -21.11
N ARG A 67 1.56 -12.07 -21.07
CA ARG A 67 1.97 -10.66 -21.19
C ARG A 67 2.67 -10.20 -19.91
N THR A 68 3.75 -9.45 -20.09
CA THR A 68 4.43 -8.75 -18.99
C THR A 68 3.56 -7.55 -18.57
N ARG A 69 2.55 -7.77 -17.72
CA ARG A 69 1.59 -6.79 -17.24
C ARG A 69 1.21 -7.15 -15.81
N MET A 70 0.83 -6.15 -15.01
CA MET A 70 0.51 -6.33 -13.59
C MET A 70 -0.57 -7.40 -13.36
N LEU A 71 -1.69 -7.32 -14.04
CA LEU A 71 -2.81 -8.26 -13.83
C LEU A 71 -2.39 -9.72 -14.09
N GLU A 72 -1.67 -9.96 -15.19
CA GLU A 72 -1.19 -11.29 -15.54
C GLU A 72 -0.17 -11.79 -14.52
N LEU A 73 0.75 -10.93 -14.08
CA LEU A 73 1.71 -11.29 -13.04
C LEU A 73 1.00 -11.66 -11.74
N VAL A 74 0.06 -10.84 -11.28
CA VAL A 74 -0.68 -11.07 -10.04
C VAL A 74 -1.47 -12.39 -10.12
N ARG A 75 -2.09 -12.67 -11.25
CA ARG A 75 -2.81 -13.93 -11.49
C ARG A 75 -1.87 -15.14 -11.41
N GLU A 76 -0.72 -15.11 -12.09
CA GLU A 76 0.25 -16.21 -12.04
C GLU A 76 0.85 -16.40 -10.64
N LEU A 77 1.10 -15.32 -9.90
CA LEU A 77 1.58 -15.38 -8.52
C LEU A 77 0.54 -16.03 -7.59
N GLY A 78 -0.74 -15.68 -7.77
CA GLY A 78 -1.83 -16.24 -6.98
C GLY A 78 -2.00 -17.76 -7.11
N GLU A 79 -1.47 -18.37 -8.17
CA GLU A 79 -1.52 -19.83 -8.37
C GLU A 79 -0.39 -20.58 -7.63
N LEU A 80 0.50 -19.88 -6.92
CA LEU A 80 1.66 -20.50 -6.26
C LEU A 80 1.34 -21.09 -4.87
N GLY A 81 0.16 -20.83 -4.31
CA GLY A 81 -0.24 -21.35 -3.01
C GLY A 81 0.44 -20.66 -1.81
N ALA A 82 0.99 -19.47 -2.01
CA ALA A 82 1.50 -18.59 -0.97
C ALA A 82 0.69 -17.30 -0.92
N TRP A 83 0.70 -16.61 0.20
CA TRP A 83 0.12 -15.26 0.28
C TRP A 83 0.87 -14.32 -0.68
N VAL A 84 0.12 -13.51 -1.42
CA VAL A 84 0.68 -12.50 -2.33
C VAL A 84 0.15 -11.14 -1.91
N ARG A 85 1.05 -10.26 -1.49
CA ARG A 85 0.75 -8.89 -1.07
C ARG A 85 1.32 -7.88 -2.03
N LEU A 86 0.49 -6.91 -2.45
CA LEU A 86 0.89 -5.87 -3.39
C LEU A 86 1.19 -4.57 -2.65
N HIS A 87 2.39 -4.03 -2.88
CA HIS A 87 2.82 -2.75 -2.34
C HIS A 87 2.99 -1.70 -3.44
N TYR A 88 2.83 -0.43 -3.07
CA TYR A 88 3.07 0.74 -3.92
C TYR A 88 2.28 0.70 -5.23
N VAL A 89 0.97 0.48 -5.11
CA VAL A 89 0.04 0.48 -6.23
C VAL A 89 -0.43 1.91 -6.50
N TYR A 90 -0.13 2.44 -7.67
CA TYR A 90 -0.67 3.73 -8.08
C TYR A 90 -2.13 3.56 -8.56
N PRO A 91 -3.04 4.50 -8.24
CA PRO A 91 -4.47 4.31 -8.50
C PRO A 91 -4.86 4.51 -9.97
N TYR A 92 -4.29 3.72 -10.88
CA TYR A 92 -4.73 3.67 -12.28
C TYR A 92 -6.05 2.90 -12.45
N PRO A 93 -6.84 3.18 -13.50
CA PRO A 93 -8.10 2.48 -13.74
C PRO A 93 -7.98 0.96 -13.80
N HIS A 94 -6.90 0.43 -14.36
CA HIS A 94 -6.68 -1.02 -14.51
C HIS A 94 -6.39 -1.76 -13.19
N VAL A 95 -6.19 -1.04 -12.08
CA VAL A 95 -6.07 -1.65 -10.75
C VAL A 95 -7.38 -2.31 -10.33
N ASP A 96 -8.51 -1.84 -10.85
CA ASP A 96 -9.82 -2.41 -10.54
C ASP A 96 -9.90 -3.91 -10.92
N GLU A 97 -9.22 -4.33 -12.01
CA GLU A 97 -9.15 -5.74 -12.44
C GLU A 97 -8.43 -6.65 -11.41
N VAL A 98 -7.52 -6.09 -10.62
CA VAL A 98 -6.79 -6.84 -9.57
C VAL A 98 -7.66 -7.06 -8.34
N LEU A 99 -8.62 -6.17 -8.07
CA LEU A 99 -9.56 -6.31 -6.96
C LEU A 99 -10.45 -7.56 -7.13
N GLU A 100 -10.76 -7.96 -8.37
CA GLU A 100 -11.49 -9.20 -8.66
C GLU A 100 -10.68 -10.42 -8.20
N LEU A 101 -9.35 -10.43 -8.44
CA LEU A 101 -8.47 -11.51 -7.95
C LEU A 101 -8.36 -11.53 -6.41
N MET A 102 -8.42 -10.37 -5.77
CA MET A 102 -8.48 -10.25 -4.32
C MET A 102 -9.80 -10.80 -3.77
N ALA A 103 -10.93 -10.47 -4.40
CA ALA A 103 -12.25 -10.96 -4.02
C ALA A 103 -12.39 -12.49 -4.23
N GLU A 104 -11.71 -13.04 -5.23
CA GLU A 104 -11.62 -14.48 -5.49
C GLU A 104 -10.67 -15.22 -4.52
N GLY A 105 -9.97 -14.52 -3.64
CA GLY A 105 -9.00 -15.10 -2.69
C GLY A 105 -7.69 -15.57 -3.32
N LYS A 106 -7.40 -15.19 -4.57
CA LYS A 106 -6.16 -15.56 -5.26
C LYS A 106 -4.94 -14.79 -4.74
N VAL A 107 -5.15 -13.56 -4.32
CA VAL A 107 -4.16 -12.72 -3.67
C VAL A 107 -4.77 -12.02 -2.48
N LEU A 108 -3.96 -11.56 -1.55
CA LEU A 108 -4.46 -10.95 -0.32
C LEU A 108 -5.33 -9.72 -0.61
N PRO A 109 -6.46 -9.55 0.09
CA PRO A 109 -7.32 -8.37 -0.02
C PRO A 109 -6.66 -7.15 0.66
N TYR A 110 -5.50 -6.77 0.18
CA TYR A 110 -4.66 -5.71 0.72
C TYR A 110 -4.15 -4.83 -0.41
N LEU A 111 -4.44 -3.53 -0.34
CA LEU A 111 -4.08 -2.57 -1.36
C LEU A 111 -3.34 -1.38 -0.75
N ASP A 112 -2.05 -1.25 -1.02
CA ASP A 112 -1.21 -0.14 -0.60
C ASP A 112 -1.16 0.92 -1.69
N VAL A 113 -1.95 2.00 -1.51
CA VAL A 113 -2.13 3.10 -2.48
C VAL A 113 -1.76 4.43 -1.83
N PRO A 114 -0.59 5.01 -2.12
CA PRO A 114 -0.20 6.30 -1.57
C PRO A 114 -0.96 7.45 -2.25
N PHE A 115 -2.02 7.96 -1.62
CA PHE A 115 -2.79 9.12 -2.12
C PHE A 115 -2.02 10.44 -1.96
N GLN A 116 -1.20 10.57 -0.95
CA GLN A 116 -0.35 11.72 -0.60
C GLN A 116 -1.10 12.92 -0.04
N HIS A 117 -2.22 13.29 -0.61
CA HIS A 117 -3.12 14.37 -0.18
C HIS A 117 -4.53 14.16 -0.77
N SER A 118 -5.50 14.97 -0.37
CA SER A 118 -6.86 14.93 -0.91
C SER A 118 -7.25 16.20 -1.68
N HIS A 119 -6.72 17.37 -1.27
CA HIS A 119 -7.13 18.65 -1.88
C HIS A 119 -6.57 18.82 -3.30
N PRO A 120 -7.42 19.17 -4.31
CA PRO A 120 -7.03 19.18 -5.72
C PRO A 120 -5.88 20.15 -6.04
N ARG A 121 -5.80 21.32 -5.37
CA ARG A 121 -4.70 22.27 -5.58
C ARG A 121 -3.37 21.70 -5.11
N ILE A 122 -3.34 21.08 -3.95
CA ILE A 122 -2.12 20.46 -3.39
C ILE A 122 -1.71 19.26 -4.25
N LEU A 123 -2.63 18.40 -4.66
CA LEU A 123 -2.33 17.28 -5.55
C LEU A 123 -1.73 17.75 -6.88
N ARG A 124 -2.25 18.84 -7.47
CA ARG A 124 -1.65 19.44 -8.67
C ARG A 124 -0.23 19.96 -8.41
N ALA A 125 0.01 20.63 -7.28
CA ALA A 125 1.32 21.10 -6.90
C ALA A 125 2.30 19.93 -6.63
N MET A 126 1.81 18.83 -6.11
CA MET A 126 2.53 17.56 -5.98
C MET A 126 2.75 16.83 -7.31
N LYS A 127 2.16 17.31 -8.43
CA LYS A 127 2.11 16.63 -9.73
C LYS A 127 1.45 15.24 -9.63
N ARG A 128 0.35 15.17 -8.88
CA ARG A 128 -0.49 13.96 -8.72
C ARG A 128 -1.82 14.17 -9.43
N PRO A 129 -2.21 13.27 -10.36
CA PRO A 129 -3.47 13.37 -11.08
C PRO A 129 -4.58 12.72 -10.24
N ALA A 130 -5.28 13.43 -9.41
CA ALA A 130 -6.50 12.95 -8.76
C ALA A 130 -7.15 14.08 -7.97
N SER A 131 -8.41 13.90 -7.58
CA SER A 131 -9.08 14.69 -6.57
C SER A 131 -9.51 13.83 -5.39
N GLY A 132 -9.73 14.43 -4.24
CA GLY A 132 -10.21 13.73 -3.05
C GLY A 132 -11.54 13.02 -3.31
N GLU A 133 -12.50 13.71 -3.95
CA GLU A 133 -13.83 13.17 -4.26
C GLU A 133 -13.75 11.93 -5.18
N ALA A 134 -12.96 12.01 -6.25
CA ALA A 134 -12.75 10.87 -7.15
C ALA A 134 -12.09 9.69 -6.43
N ASN A 135 -11.21 9.95 -5.47
CA ASN A 135 -10.60 8.91 -4.65
C ASN A 135 -11.60 8.28 -3.68
N ILE A 136 -12.51 9.05 -3.06
CA ILE A 136 -13.59 8.51 -2.20
C ILE A 136 -14.52 7.59 -2.99
N GLU A 137 -14.98 8.03 -4.17
CA GLU A 137 -15.83 7.21 -5.04
C GLU A 137 -15.12 5.91 -5.43
N ARG A 138 -13.83 6.00 -5.73
CA ARG A 138 -13.02 4.86 -6.08
C ARG A 138 -12.84 3.88 -4.93
N ILE A 139 -12.58 4.35 -3.72
CA ILE A 139 -12.51 3.53 -2.51
C ILE A 139 -13.83 2.79 -2.27
N ARG A 140 -14.97 3.47 -2.44
CA ARG A 140 -16.30 2.85 -2.34
C ARG A 140 -16.49 1.76 -3.39
N LYS A 141 -16.11 2.02 -4.64
CA LYS A 141 -16.14 1.03 -5.71
C LYS A 141 -15.26 -0.19 -5.39
N TRP A 142 -14.04 0.03 -4.93
CA TRP A 142 -13.13 -1.06 -4.56
C TRP A 142 -13.71 -1.95 -3.46
N ARG A 143 -14.29 -1.35 -2.43
CA ARG A 143 -14.96 -2.10 -1.36
C ARG A 143 -16.23 -2.81 -1.82
N SER A 144 -16.91 -2.34 -2.85
CA SER A 144 -18.04 -3.06 -3.45
C SER A 144 -17.61 -4.30 -4.24
N ILE A 145 -16.40 -4.28 -4.83
CA ILE A 145 -15.80 -5.44 -5.52
C ILE A 145 -15.22 -6.44 -4.50
N CYS A 146 -14.47 -5.92 -3.54
CA CYS A 146 -13.80 -6.72 -2.50
C CYS A 146 -14.17 -6.19 -1.10
N PRO A 147 -15.23 -6.69 -0.46
CA PRO A 147 -15.73 -6.19 0.83
C PRO A 147 -14.72 -6.30 1.99
N ASP A 148 -13.88 -7.32 1.98
CA ASP A 148 -12.85 -7.54 2.99
C ASP A 148 -11.54 -6.74 2.73
N LEU A 149 -11.52 -5.89 1.70
CA LEU A 149 -10.36 -5.11 1.32
C LEU A 149 -9.82 -4.25 2.46
N THR A 150 -8.55 -4.43 2.75
CA THR A 150 -7.76 -3.54 3.59
C THR A 150 -7.04 -2.54 2.71
N ILE A 151 -7.23 -1.24 2.95
CA ILE A 151 -6.59 -0.18 2.19
C ILE A 151 -5.57 0.52 3.09
N ARG A 152 -4.32 0.47 2.65
CA ARG A 152 -3.22 1.24 3.22
C ARG A 152 -2.93 2.47 2.36
N SER A 153 -2.62 3.59 2.98
CA SER A 153 -2.22 4.79 2.26
C SER A 153 -1.15 5.59 3.01
N THR A 154 -0.53 6.49 2.28
CA THR A 154 0.47 7.43 2.82
C THR A 154 0.08 8.84 2.45
N PHE A 155 0.25 9.78 3.40
CA PHE A 155 -0.04 11.19 3.25
C PHE A 155 1.15 12.07 3.66
N ILE A 156 1.16 13.29 3.13
CA ILE A 156 2.14 14.32 3.47
C ILE A 156 1.37 15.54 3.95
N THR A 157 1.67 16.02 5.16
CA THR A 157 1.13 17.25 5.73
C THR A 157 2.14 18.39 5.66
N GLY A 158 1.65 19.62 5.56
CA GLY A 158 2.49 20.81 5.49
C GLY A 158 3.30 20.93 4.21
N PHE A 159 2.77 20.43 3.10
CA PHE A 159 3.35 20.64 1.77
C PHE A 159 3.45 22.14 1.47
N PRO A 160 4.48 22.65 0.74
CA PRO A 160 4.61 24.08 0.45
C PRO A 160 3.34 24.70 -0.10
N GLY A 161 2.87 25.75 0.56
CA GLY A 161 1.63 26.47 0.25
C GLY A 161 0.35 25.83 0.78
N GLU A 162 0.37 24.73 1.51
CA GLU A 162 -0.81 24.13 2.14
C GLU A 162 -1.41 25.08 3.18
N THR A 163 -2.69 25.47 2.99
CA THR A 163 -3.44 26.28 3.95
C THR A 163 -4.11 25.41 5.02
N GLU A 164 -4.67 26.04 6.06
CA GLU A 164 -5.40 25.31 7.09
C GLU A 164 -6.69 24.68 6.49
N GLU A 165 -7.42 25.39 5.64
CA GLU A 165 -8.62 24.85 4.99
C GLU A 165 -8.31 23.61 4.13
N GLU A 166 -7.16 23.59 3.49
CA GLU A 166 -6.73 22.44 2.69
C GLU A 166 -6.30 21.26 3.54
N PHE A 167 -5.73 21.52 4.69
CA PHE A 167 -5.44 20.50 5.69
C PHE A 167 -6.73 19.96 6.33
N GLU A 168 -7.70 20.81 6.68
CA GLU A 168 -9.03 20.37 7.16
C GLU A 168 -9.74 19.49 6.12
N HIS A 169 -9.67 19.85 4.83
CA HIS A 169 -10.17 19.00 3.74
C HIS A 169 -9.49 17.61 3.73
N LEU A 170 -8.21 17.53 4.08
CA LEU A 170 -7.52 16.25 4.20
C LEU A 170 -8.03 15.44 5.40
N LEU A 171 -8.30 16.07 6.54
CA LEU A 171 -8.89 15.40 7.71
C LEU A 171 -10.30 14.86 7.38
N GLU A 172 -11.14 15.66 6.70
CA GLU A 172 -12.46 15.20 6.25
C GLU A 172 -12.34 14.00 5.30
N PHE A 173 -11.38 14.02 4.38
CA PHE A 173 -11.11 12.90 3.50
C PHE A 173 -10.75 11.64 4.29
N ILE A 174 -9.84 11.72 5.27
CA ILE A 174 -9.46 10.58 6.13
C ILE A 174 -10.67 10.00 6.85
N ALA A 175 -11.53 10.87 7.42
CA ALA A 175 -12.74 10.45 8.11
C ALA A 175 -13.73 9.72 7.20
N GLN A 176 -13.90 10.21 5.94
CA GLN A 176 -14.84 9.64 4.97
C GLN A 176 -14.31 8.39 4.26
N ALA A 177 -13.00 8.35 3.99
CA ALA A 177 -12.36 7.24 3.30
C ALA A 177 -12.30 5.98 4.17
N GLU A 178 -12.30 6.14 5.50
CA GLU A 178 -12.19 5.05 6.47
C GLU A 178 -11.06 4.08 6.11
N LEU A 179 -9.86 4.64 5.82
CA LEU A 179 -8.71 3.83 5.48
C LEU A 179 -8.28 2.96 6.67
N ASP A 180 -7.90 1.72 6.38
CA ASP A 180 -7.56 0.76 7.42
C ASP A 180 -6.19 1.06 8.03
N ARG A 181 -5.21 1.42 7.19
CA ARG A 181 -3.83 1.72 7.58
C ARG A 181 -3.38 3.03 6.93
N VAL A 182 -2.86 3.94 7.72
CA VAL A 182 -2.34 5.23 7.22
C VAL A 182 -0.98 5.54 7.84
N GLY A 183 -0.01 5.84 6.97
CA GLY A 183 1.21 6.54 7.34
C GLY A 183 1.10 8.02 6.99
N CYS A 184 1.56 8.90 7.86
CA CYS A 184 1.62 10.33 7.61
C CYS A 184 3.02 10.88 7.89
N PHE A 185 3.53 11.68 6.95
CA PHE A 185 4.82 12.35 7.07
C PHE A 185 4.62 13.87 7.04
N ALA A 186 5.26 14.57 7.95
CA ALA A 186 5.47 16.01 7.82
C ALA A 186 6.37 16.25 6.60
N TYR A 187 6.00 17.20 5.73
CA TYR A 187 6.82 17.53 4.56
C TYR A 187 8.26 17.83 4.97
N SER A 188 9.20 17.15 4.36
CA SER A 188 10.63 17.39 4.50
C SER A 188 11.24 17.79 3.16
N PRO A 189 11.91 18.94 3.06
CA PRO A 189 12.58 19.33 1.84
C PRO A 189 13.76 18.39 1.57
N VAL A 190 13.67 17.63 0.48
CA VAL A 190 14.72 16.72 0.03
C VAL A 190 15.51 17.43 -1.06
N GLU A 191 16.85 17.44 -0.98
CA GLU A 191 17.71 18.05 -1.98
C GLU A 191 17.39 17.52 -3.39
N GLY A 192 17.24 18.41 -4.36
CA GLY A 192 16.86 18.08 -5.74
C GLY A 192 15.36 17.94 -6.00
N ALA A 193 14.51 17.96 -4.97
CA ALA A 193 13.06 17.93 -5.15
C ALA A 193 12.54 19.29 -5.63
N SER A 194 11.76 19.31 -6.72
CA SER A 194 11.25 20.56 -7.30
C SER A 194 10.27 21.31 -6.39
N ALA A 195 9.66 20.65 -5.44
CA ALA A 195 8.79 21.29 -4.43
C ALA A 195 9.54 22.28 -3.54
N ASN A 196 10.85 22.14 -3.38
CA ASN A 196 11.64 23.07 -2.57
C ASN A 196 11.64 24.50 -3.11
N ALA A 197 11.39 24.67 -4.42
CA ALA A 197 11.30 25.99 -5.06
C ALA A 197 9.90 26.62 -4.97
N LEU A 198 8.92 25.93 -4.42
CA LEU A 198 7.57 26.46 -4.24
C LEU A 198 7.56 27.49 -3.10
N ALA A 199 6.73 28.53 -3.24
CA ALA A 199 6.52 29.52 -2.19
C ALA A 199 5.62 28.97 -1.06
N GLY A 200 5.63 29.66 0.08
CA GLY A 200 4.70 29.36 1.18
C GLY A 200 5.08 28.10 1.97
N HIS A 201 6.36 27.90 2.22
CA HIS A 201 6.79 26.81 3.09
C HIS A 201 6.12 26.91 4.46
N VAL A 202 5.43 25.85 4.85
CA VAL A 202 4.79 25.75 6.15
C VAL A 202 5.87 25.59 7.23
N PRO A 203 5.82 26.32 8.36
CA PRO A 203 6.75 26.15 9.47
C PRO A 203 6.81 24.69 9.97
N GLY A 204 7.99 24.25 10.41
CA GLY A 204 8.21 22.87 10.85
C GLY A 204 7.27 22.41 11.97
N GLU A 205 7.04 23.30 12.95
CA GLU A 205 6.13 23.05 14.07
C GLU A 205 4.68 22.80 13.58
N ILE A 206 4.19 23.59 12.63
CA ILE A 206 2.84 23.43 12.05
C ILE A 206 2.74 22.14 11.22
N ARG A 207 3.81 21.79 10.47
CA ARG A 207 3.85 20.54 9.72
C ARG A 207 3.71 19.33 10.65
N GLU A 208 4.41 19.35 11.78
CA GLU A 208 4.39 18.28 12.76
C GLU A 208 3.07 18.24 13.54
N GLU A 209 2.52 19.41 13.91
CA GLU A 209 1.19 19.50 14.51
C GLU A 209 0.11 18.88 13.60
N ARG A 210 0.11 19.24 12.31
CA ARG A 210 -0.83 18.68 11.33
C ARG A 210 -0.66 17.17 11.19
N ARG A 211 0.59 16.67 11.16
CA ARG A 211 0.86 15.24 11.14
C ARG A 211 0.25 14.55 12.36
N GLN A 212 0.43 15.11 13.53
CA GLN A 212 -0.10 14.56 14.77
C GLN A 212 -1.63 14.54 14.76
N ARG A 213 -2.30 15.64 14.41
CA ARG A 213 -3.77 15.73 14.29
C ARG A 213 -4.32 14.68 13.33
N LEU A 214 -3.67 14.49 12.19
CA LEU A 214 -4.08 13.47 11.22
C LEU A 214 -3.94 12.06 11.83
N MET A 215 -2.83 11.76 12.48
CA MET A 215 -2.59 10.45 13.09
C MET A 215 -3.53 10.16 14.26
N GLU A 216 -3.89 11.17 15.08
CA GLU A 216 -4.89 11.04 16.13
C GLU A 216 -6.28 10.70 15.56
N LEU A 217 -6.72 11.42 14.49
CA LEU A 217 -7.95 11.09 13.79
C LEU A 217 -7.92 9.67 13.23
N GLN A 218 -6.81 9.30 12.58
CA GLN A 218 -6.64 7.99 11.98
C GLN A 218 -6.65 6.85 13.00
N ALA A 219 -6.12 7.06 14.19
CA ALA A 219 -6.17 6.06 15.26
C ALA A 219 -7.62 5.66 15.57
N GLY A 220 -8.53 6.63 15.68
CA GLY A 220 -9.95 6.36 15.86
C GLY A 220 -10.61 5.66 14.66
N VAL A 221 -10.18 6.00 13.43
CA VAL A 221 -10.65 5.32 12.22
C VAL A 221 -10.18 3.87 12.20
N SER A 222 -8.89 3.64 12.46
CA SER A 222 -8.30 2.29 12.49
C SER A 222 -8.97 1.41 13.54
N GLU A 223 -9.22 1.92 14.74
CA GLU A 223 -9.95 1.18 15.78
C GLU A 223 -11.34 0.73 15.31
N ARG A 224 -12.12 1.65 14.71
CA ARG A 224 -13.44 1.29 14.15
C ARG A 224 -13.34 0.20 13.06
N ARG A 225 -12.34 0.32 12.20
CA ARG A 225 -12.10 -0.65 11.12
C ARG A 225 -11.67 -2.03 11.66
N LEU A 226 -10.85 -2.08 12.71
CA LEU A 226 -10.43 -3.32 13.35
C LEU A 226 -11.59 -4.07 14.00
N ARG A 227 -12.62 -3.37 14.49
CA ARG A 227 -13.81 -4.00 15.09
C ARG A 227 -14.52 -4.97 14.16
N ARG A 228 -14.34 -4.86 12.83
CA ARG A 228 -14.90 -5.81 11.85
C ARG A 228 -14.38 -7.25 12.02
N PHE A 229 -13.23 -7.42 12.67
CA PHE A 229 -12.64 -8.74 12.91
C PHE A 229 -13.12 -9.39 14.21
N VAL A 230 -13.74 -8.62 15.10
CA VAL A 230 -14.23 -9.14 16.39
C VAL A 230 -15.32 -10.18 16.16
N GLY A 231 -15.15 -11.39 16.75
CA GLY A 231 -16.08 -12.50 16.60
C GLY A 231 -15.99 -13.24 15.27
N ARG A 232 -14.97 -13.00 14.47
CA ARG A 232 -14.70 -13.72 13.21
C ARG A 232 -13.50 -14.63 13.36
N ASP A 233 -13.55 -15.79 12.74
CA ASP A 233 -12.38 -16.62 12.50
C ASP A 233 -11.56 -16.01 11.38
N ILE A 234 -10.26 -15.80 11.59
CA ILE A 234 -9.33 -15.26 10.60
C ILE A 234 -8.14 -16.21 10.46
N GLU A 235 -7.69 -16.38 9.22
CA GLU A 235 -6.42 -17.05 8.94
C GLU A 235 -5.26 -16.13 9.33
N VAL A 236 -4.22 -16.69 9.92
CA VAL A 236 -3.03 -15.94 10.31
C VAL A 236 -1.76 -16.68 9.93
N LEU A 237 -0.71 -15.92 9.65
CA LEU A 237 0.65 -16.41 9.45
C LEU A 237 1.45 -16.14 10.73
N VAL A 238 1.93 -17.20 11.38
CA VAL A 238 2.76 -17.08 12.58
C VAL A 238 4.18 -16.72 12.15
N ASP A 239 4.65 -15.56 12.61
CA ASP A 239 5.99 -15.04 12.29
C ASP A 239 7.01 -15.43 13.35
N ALA A 240 6.63 -15.44 14.62
CA ALA A 240 7.55 -15.70 15.71
C ALA A 240 6.87 -16.20 16.99
N ARG A 241 7.65 -16.89 17.81
CA ARG A 241 7.32 -17.14 19.21
C ARG A 241 8.00 -16.09 20.07
N VAL A 242 7.24 -15.41 20.91
CA VAL A 242 7.71 -14.29 21.75
C VAL A 242 7.46 -14.55 23.22
N ARG A 243 8.22 -13.87 24.09
CA ARG A 243 7.97 -13.82 25.53
C ARG A 243 7.63 -12.39 25.93
N ASP A 244 6.60 -12.24 26.75
CA ASP A 244 6.31 -10.96 27.38
C ASP A 244 7.28 -10.65 28.56
N ALA A 245 7.11 -9.50 29.17
CA ALA A 245 7.95 -9.07 30.30
C ALA A 245 7.75 -9.97 31.55
N GLU A 246 6.62 -10.59 31.69
CA GLU A 246 6.22 -11.52 32.76
C GLU A 246 6.72 -12.96 32.49
N GLY A 247 7.28 -13.24 31.31
CA GLY A 247 7.82 -14.53 30.91
C GLY A 247 6.82 -15.49 30.26
N ASN A 248 5.55 -15.06 30.05
CA ASN A 248 4.58 -15.85 29.32
C ASN A 248 4.96 -15.96 27.85
N VAL A 249 4.72 -17.13 27.28
CA VAL A 249 5.01 -17.40 25.88
C VAL A 249 3.76 -17.18 25.04
N GLY A 250 3.89 -16.43 23.96
CA GLY A 250 2.84 -16.18 22.97
C GLY A 250 3.39 -16.32 21.55
N LEU A 251 2.48 -16.37 20.59
CA LEU A 251 2.83 -16.35 19.18
C LEU A 251 2.51 -14.98 18.59
N LEU A 252 3.45 -14.44 17.83
CA LEU A 252 3.28 -13.24 17.04
C LEU A 252 2.90 -13.64 15.63
N ALA A 253 1.76 -13.16 15.16
CA ALA A 253 1.22 -13.52 13.86
C ALA A 253 0.73 -12.28 13.11
N ARG A 254 0.42 -12.43 11.84
CA ARG A 254 -0.21 -11.42 10.99
C ARG A 254 -1.42 -12.01 10.28
N SER A 255 -2.44 -11.18 10.09
CA SER A 255 -3.58 -11.49 9.25
C SER A 255 -3.33 -11.06 7.79
N PRO A 256 -4.20 -11.43 6.85
CA PRO A 256 -4.18 -10.88 5.48
C PRO A 256 -4.23 -9.35 5.43
N ALA A 257 -4.75 -8.70 6.48
CA ALA A 257 -4.86 -7.25 6.60
C ALA A 257 -3.57 -6.55 7.07
N ASP A 258 -2.50 -7.31 7.39
CA ASP A 258 -1.32 -6.78 8.06
C ASP A 258 -0.03 -7.11 7.29
N ALA A 259 0.64 -6.10 6.77
CA ALA A 259 1.94 -6.26 6.14
C ALA A 259 3.05 -6.37 7.19
N PRO A 260 4.09 -7.20 6.96
CA PRO A 260 5.16 -7.38 7.92
C PRO A 260 5.89 -6.07 8.21
N GLU A 261 6.23 -5.86 9.48
CA GLU A 261 7.05 -4.76 10.01
C GLU A 261 6.40 -3.36 9.99
N ILE A 262 5.32 -3.16 9.24
CA ILE A 262 4.72 -1.83 9.04
C ILE A 262 3.27 -1.69 9.51
N ASP A 263 2.54 -2.80 9.66
CA ASP A 263 1.15 -2.80 10.12
C ASP A 263 1.01 -3.48 11.49
N GLU A 264 -0.21 -3.76 11.89
CA GLU A 264 -0.57 -4.38 13.18
C GLU A 264 -0.13 -5.84 13.27
N ARG A 265 -0.27 -6.42 14.44
CA ARG A 265 0.08 -7.80 14.75
C ARG A 265 -1.05 -8.50 15.49
N VAL A 266 -1.17 -9.79 15.27
CA VAL A 266 -2.07 -10.67 16.01
C VAL A 266 -1.24 -11.39 17.06
N ILE A 267 -1.67 -11.30 18.32
CA ILE A 267 -1.05 -12.01 19.43
C ILE A 267 -1.95 -13.21 19.74
N LEU A 268 -1.36 -14.40 19.76
CA LEU A 268 -2.04 -15.64 20.08
C LEU A 268 -1.39 -16.27 21.31
N ASP A 269 -2.20 -16.96 22.10
CA ASP A 269 -1.68 -17.82 23.16
C ASP A 269 -0.82 -18.95 22.57
N ASP A 270 0.22 -19.38 23.30
CA ASP A 270 1.05 -20.49 22.87
C ASP A 270 0.28 -21.80 22.87
N THR A 271 -0.19 -22.17 21.69
CA THR A 271 -0.94 -23.41 21.50
C THR A 271 -0.02 -24.51 20.99
N PRO A 272 0.10 -25.66 21.69
CA PRO A 272 0.92 -26.78 21.23
C PRO A 272 0.48 -27.25 19.83
N GLY A 273 1.44 -27.34 18.91
CA GLY A 273 1.21 -27.82 17.52
C GLY A 273 1.12 -26.75 16.45
N LEU A 274 0.99 -25.48 16.80
CA LEU A 274 1.15 -24.37 15.85
C LEU A 274 2.66 -24.19 15.54
N ARG A 275 3.01 -24.23 14.26
CA ARG A 275 4.38 -24.05 13.75
C ARG A 275 4.41 -23.05 12.61
#